data_e8561c8074327a0da9e2b16bdd57fd16
#
_entry.id   e8561c8074327a0da9e2b16bdd57fd16
#
_cell.length_a   1.000
_cell.length_b   1.000
_cell.length_c   1.000
_cell.angle_alpha   90.00
_cell.angle_beta   90.00
_cell.angle_gamma   90.00
#
_symmetry.space_group_name_H-M   'P 1'
#
loop_
_entity.id
_entity.type
_entity.pdbx_description
1 polymer ?
#
loop_
_entity_poly.entity_id
_entity_poly.type
_entity_poly.pdbx_seq_one_letter_code
_entity_poly.pdbx_strand_id
1 'polypeptide(L)'
;MLEVRNICKSYGKGGLWNPQPKPVLHDVSFHIPVGATVGLVGESGSGKSTLSRIVLGLERPSSGTVLLEGQSVGQWLRRNPGRMSVVFQDYTTSVNPAYTIRSIIREPLLACGRGAGSDRAVLALMDRVGLAANLADRLPHEVSGGQLQRVCIARAIATDPRFVVFDEAISSLDVSVQTRILDLLRELKGNMTYFFIAHDLQAVTYLCDDILFMHQGRIVEQAAGTGLAGVSHPYAQKLVSSAILFRSAWNG
;
A
#
# COMPACT_ATOMS: atom_id res chain seq x y z
N MET A 1 14.22 6.63 3.52
CA MET A 1 12.85 7.19 3.63
C MET A 1 12.13 6.68 4.87
N LEU A 2 11.86 5.40 4.96
CA LEU A 2 11.20 4.74 6.10
C LEU A 2 12.17 3.82 6.83
N GLU A 3 12.18 3.86 8.17
CA GLU A 3 12.88 2.90 9.03
C GLU A 3 11.88 2.33 10.03
N VAL A 4 11.79 1.01 10.09
CA VAL A 4 11.00 0.24 11.05
C VAL A 4 11.99 -0.51 11.93
N ARG A 5 11.92 -0.27 13.26
CA ARG A 5 12.88 -0.81 14.23
C ARG A 5 12.18 -1.56 15.35
N ASN A 6 12.40 -2.86 15.44
CA ASN A 6 11.98 -3.77 16.51
C ASN A 6 10.49 -3.66 16.86
N ILE A 7 9.62 -3.54 15.84
CA ILE A 7 8.18 -3.40 16.05
C ILE A 7 7.58 -4.69 16.58
N CYS A 8 6.99 -4.59 17.76
CA CYS A 8 6.11 -5.60 18.31
C CYS A 8 4.69 -5.04 18.44
N LYS A 9 3.69 -5.89 18.24
CA LYS A 9 2.28 -5.55 18.44
C LYS A 9 1.51 -6.71 19.03
N SER A 10 0.75 -6.42 20.08
CA SER A 10 -0.20 -7.36 20.67
C SER A 10 -1.55 -6.69 20.84
N TYR A 11 -2.63 -7.44 20.64
CA TYR A 11 -4.00 -7.01 20.86
C TYR A 11 -4.57 -7.71 22.11
N GLY A 12 -5.48 -7.02 22.78
CA GLY A 12 -6.11 -7.46 24.02
C GLY A 12 -5.49 -6.78 25.23
N LYS A 13 -6.34 -6.36 26.17
CA LYS A 13 -5.93 -5.98 27.53
C LYS A 13 -6.12 -7.20 28.40
N GLY A 14 -5.08 -7.63 29.12
CA GLY A 14 -5.22 -8.62 30.17
C GLY A 14 -6.33 -8.20 31.15
N GLY A 15 -7.49 -8.81 31.04
CA GLY A 15 -8.61 -8.63 31.94
C GLY A 15 -8.90 -9.94 32.65
N LEU A 16 -9.71 -9.93 33.74
CA LEU A 16 -10.04 -11.11 34.53
C LEU A 16 -10.57 -12.31 33.73
N TRP A 17 -11.11 -12.07 32.51
CA TRP A 17 -11.75 -13.06 31.64
C TRP A 17 -10.99 -13.37 30.36
N ASN A 18 -9.90 -12.61 30.02
CA ASN A 18 -9.03 -12.91 28.89
C ASN A 18 -7.58 -12.50 29.23
N PRO A 19 -6.82 -13.42 29.85
CA PRO A 19 -5.60 -13.08 30.59
C PRO A 19 -4.37 -12.83 29.70
N GLN A 20 -4.40 -13.09 28.39
CA GLN A 20 -3.19 -12.96 27.58
C GLN A 20 -3.39 -12.11 26.33
N PRO A 21 -2.55 -11.06 26.14
CA PRO A 21 -2.53 -10.31 24.87
C PRO A 21 -2.12 -11.25 23.72
N LYS A 22 -2.88 -11.24 22.63
CA LYS A 22 -2.53 -11.99 21.41
C LYS A 22 -1.46 -11.26 20.65
N PRO A 23 -0.23 -11.76 20.58
CA PRO A 23 0.83 -11.13 19.79
C PRO A 23 0.56 -11.32 18.29
N VAL A 24 0.81 -10.27 17.50
CA VAL A 24 0.59 -10.24 16.05
C VAL A 24 1.86 -9.87 15.30
N LEU A 25 2.69 -8.96 15.84
CA LEU A 25 3.98 -8.62 15.28
C LEU A 25 5.09 -8.91 16.29
N HIS A 26 6.19 -9.47 15.81
CA HIS A 26 7.29 -9.96 16.62
C HIS A 26 8.62 -9.43 16.06
N ASP A 27 9.13 -8.35 16.65
CA ASP A 27 10.46 -7.81 16.35
C ASP A 27 10.69 -7.52 14.86
N VAL A 28 9.73 -6.82 14.24
CA VAL A 28 9.77 -6.48 12.83
C VAL A 28 10.69 -5.30 12.61
N SER A 29 11.74 -5.49 11.78
CA SER A 29 12.69 -4.44 11.41
C SER A 29 12.99 -4.50 9.92
N PHE A 30 12.91 -3.34 9.24
CA PHE A 30 13.31 -3.17 7.83
C PHE A 30 13.46 -1.70 7.48
N HIS A 31 13.98 -1.44 6.29
CA HIS A 31 14.21 -0.09 5.78
C HIS A 31 13.70 0.03 4.32
N ILE A 32 13.13 1.19 3.98
CA ILE A 32 12.75 1.54 2.60
C ILE A 32 13.56 2.77 2.19
N PRO A 33 14.44 2.68 1.18
CA PRO A 33 15.19 3.83 0.64
C PRO A 33 14.25 4.87 0.00
N VAL A 34 14.72 6.10 -0.14
CA VAL A 34 14.01 7.14 -0.92
C VAL A 34 13.91 6.69 -2.38
N GLY A 35 12.73 6.81 -2.98
CA GLY A 35 12.49 6.46 -4.37
C GLY A 35 12.40 4.95 -4.66
N ALA A 36 12.62 4.08 -3.68
CA ALA A 36 12.47 2.64 -3.86
C ALA A 36 11.01 2.21 -3.82
N THR A 37 10.72 1.07 -4.45
CA THR A 37 9.47 0.32 -4.27
C THR A 37 9.78 -0.97 -3.52
N VAL A 38 9.31 -1.08 -2.29
CA VAL A 38 9.49 -2.28 -1.47
C VAL A 38 8.17 -3.01 -1.31
N GLY A 39 8.17 -4.29 -1.66
CA GLY A 39 7.04 -5.19 -1.53
C GLY A 39 7.01 -5.89 -0.17
N LEU A 40 5.82 -6.11 0.37
CA LEU A 40 5.59 -6.98 1.53
C LEU A 40 4.63 -8.09 1.13
N VAL A 41 5.11 -9.33 1.15
CA VAL A 41 4.32 -10.51 0.79
C VAL A 41 4.19 -11.46 1.98
N GLY A 42 3.05 -12.12 2.09
CA GLY A 42 2.77 -13.11 3.13
C GLY A 42 1.33 -13.56 3.13
N GLU A 43 1.06 -14.70 3.76
CA GLU A 43 -0.29 -15.27 3.89
C GLU A 43 -1.25 -14.34 4.65
N SER A 44 -2.55 -14.58 4.47
CA SER A 44 -3.58 -13.89 5.26
C SER A 44 -3.35 -14.15 6.76
N GLY A 45 -3.49 -13.10 7.58
CA GLY A 45 -3.23 -13.19 9.01
C GLY A 45 -1.75 -13.13 9.42
N SER A 46 -0.79 -12.97 8.50
CA SER A 46 0.64 -12.84 8.84
C SER A 46 1.01 -11.53 9.55
N GLY A 47 0.09 -10.54 9.60
CA GLY A 47 0.30 -9.25 10.28
C GLY A 47 0.51 -8.05 9.35
N LYS A 48 0.42 -8.22 8.01
CA LYS A 48 0.66 -7.15 7.00
C LYS A 48 -0.18 -5.90 7.25
N SER A 49 -1.50 -6.05 7.42
CA SER A 49 -2.39 -4.89 7.62
C SER A 49 -2.17 -4.21 8.97
N THR A 50 -1.75 -4.95 10.01
CA THR A 50 -1.32 -4.36 11.28
C THR A 50 -0.05 -3.53 11.10
N LEU A 51 0.93 -4.06 10.37
CA LEU A 51 2.17 -3.35 10.06
C LEU A 51 1.90 -2.10 9.20
N SER A 52 1.04 -2.22 8.19
CA SER A 52 0.58 -1.10 7.36
C SER A 52 0.02 0.04 8.20
N ARG A 53 -0.92 -0.26 9.11
CA ARG A 53 -1.53 0.76 9.99
C ARG A 53 -0.50 1.43 10.91
N ILE A 54 0.48 0.68 11.40
CA ILE A 54 1.56 1.23 12.24
C ILE A 54 2.47 2.15 11.41
N VAL A 55 2.85 1.74 10.20
CA VAL A 55 3.65 2.55 9.27
C VAL A 55 2.93 3.84 8.89
N LEU A 56 1.61 3.78 8.68
CA LEU A 56 0.76 4.94 8.39
C LEU A 56 0.52 5.85 9.61
N GLY A 57 0.95 5.44 10.81
CA GLY A 57 0.68 6.17 12.05
C GLY A 57 -0.79 6.10 12.53
N LEU A 58 -1.58 5.23 11.92
CA LEU A 58 -2.99 4.98 12.29
C LEU A 58 -3.10 4.12 13.55
N GLU A 59 -2.05 3.37 13.86
CA GLU A 59 -1.98 2.52 15.03
C GLU A 59 -0.63 2.61 15.72
N ARG A 60 -0.61 2.54 17.06
CA ARG A 60 0.65 2.53 17.83
C ARG A 60 1.17 1.11 18.00
N PRO A 61 2.47 0.87 17.83
CA PRO A 61 3.06 -0.40 18.20
C PRO A 61 3.04 -0.59 19.72
N SER A 62 3.16 -1.83 20.20
CA SER A 62 3.35 -2.14 21.62
C SER A 62 4.78 -1.80 22.07
N SER A 63 5.76 -2.00 21.19
CA SER A 63 7.16 -1.57 21.36
C SER A 63 7.81 -1.34 19.99
N GLY A 64 8.97 -0.73 19.99
CA GLY A 64 9.69 -0.37 18.78
C GLY A 64 9.32 1.01 18.24
N THR A 65 9.91 1.40 17.12
CA THR A 65 9.73 2.73 16.51
C THR A 65 9.63 2.67 15.01
N VAL A 66 8.82 3.58 14.44
CA VAL A 66 8.77 3.85 13.00
C VAL A 66 9.22 5.28 12.77
N LEU A 67 10.22 5.45 11.92
CA LEU A 67 10.77 6.73 11.56
C LEU A 67 10.60 7.00 10.05
N LEU A 68 10.18 8.19 9.72
CA LEU A 68 10.16 8.73 8.36
C LEU A 68 11.15 9.89 8.29
N GLU A 69 12.16 9.76 7.43
CA GLU A 69 13.25 10.75 7.31
C GLU A 69 13.85 11.11 8.69
N GLY A 70 14.07 10.09 9.54
CA GLY A 70 14.65 10.24 10.89
C GLY A 70 13.70 10.80 11.96
N GLN A 71 12.45 11.12 11.63
CA GLN A 71 11.45 11.62 12.56
C GLN A 71 10.38 10.55 12.86
N SER A 72 9.82 10.56 14.08
CA SER A 72 8.67 9.70 14.36
C SER A 72 7.51 10.00 13.40
N VAL A 73 6.75 8.97 12.99
CA VAL A 73 5.65 9.10 12.02
C VAL A 73 4.71 10.25 12.38
N GLY A 74 4.30 10.36 13.64
CA GLY A 74 3.38 11.42 14.08
C GLY A 74 3.99 12.84 13.98
N GLN A 75 5.30 12.99 14.19
CA GLN A 75 5.97 14.28 14.00
C GLN A 75 6.12 14.62 12.51
N TRP A 76 6.50 13.61 11.72
CA TRP A 76 6.70 13.78 10.29
C TRP A 76 5.38 14.15 9.58
N LEU A 77 4.27 13.49 9.89
CA LEU A 77 2.94 13.79 9.33
C LEU A 77 2.49 15.22 9.62
N ARG A 78 2.70 15.71 10.86
CA ARG A 78 2.35 17.09 11.22
C ARG A 78 3.16 18.13 10.44
N ARG A 79 4.43 17.84 10.14
CA ARG A 79 5.32 18.73 9.39
C ARG A 79 5.16 18.64 7.88
N ASN A 80 4.60 17.54 7.39
CA ASN A 80 4.51 17.22 5.97
C ASN A 80 3.06 16.82 5.58
N PRO A 81 2.06 17.70 5.75
CA PRO A 81 0.67 17.39 5.42
C PRO A 81 0.53 17.00 3.94
N GLY A 82 -0.15 15.88 3.66
CA GLY A 82 -0.35 15.34 2.32
C GLY A 82 0.86 14.69 1.67
N ARG A 83 2.01 14.58 2.37
CA ARG A 83 3.21 13.93 1.80
C ARG A 83 3.28 12.42 2.03
N MET A 84 2.34 11.86 2.78
CA MET A 84 2.06 10.43 2.87
C MET A 84 0.64 10.16 2.42
N SER A 85 0.46 9.08 1.68
CA SER A 85 -0.86 8.65 1.21
C SER A 85 -1.00 7.13 1.26
N VAL A 86 -2.24 6.66 1.12
CA VAL A 86 -2.56 5.23 1.14
C VAL A 86 -3.67 4.90 0.15
N VAL A 87 -3.55 3.72 -0.48
CA VAL A 87 -4.62 3.08 -1.23
C VAL A 87 -4.93 1.77 -0.52
N PHE A 88 -6.15 1.65 0.01
CA PHE A 88 -6.60 0.46 0.75
C PHE A 88 -7.18 -0.61 -0.18
N GLN A 89 -7.24 -1.84 0.32
CA GLN A 89 -7.81 -3.01 -0.34
C GLN A 89 -9.27 -2.79 -0.78
N ASP A 90 -10.09 -2.29 0.13
CA ASP A 90 -11.49 -2.01 -0.17
C ASP A 90 -11.63 -0.56 -0.67
N TYR A 91 -11.53 -0.41 -1.99
CA TYR A 91 -11.69 0.88 -2.64
C TYR A 91 -13.13 1.38 -2.59
N THR A 92 -14.13 0.50 -2.43
CA THR A 92 -15.55 0.87 -2.40
C THR A 92 -15.91 1.56 -1.09
N THR A 93 -15.43 1.04 0.04
CA THR A 93 -15.65 1.63 1.36
C THR A 93 -14.67 2.76 1.69
N SER A 94 -13.60 2.92 0.90
CA SER A 94 -12.60 3.97 1.11
C SER A 94 -13.02 5.35 0.58
N VAL A 95 -14.14 5.44 -0.14
CA VAL A 95 -14.72 6.67 -0.69
C VAL A 95 -16.11 6.93 -0.15
N ASN A 96 -16.50 8.20 -0.05
CA ASN A 96 -17.89 8.55 0.27
C ASN A 96 -18.78 8.28 -0.95
N PRO A 97 -19.78 7.38 -0.89
CA PRO A 97 -20.61 7.00 -2.04
C PRO A 97 -21.51 8.14 -2.54
N ALA A 98 -21.72 9.20 -1.74
CA ALA A 98 -22.47 10.38 -2.12
C ALA A 98 -21.62 11.46 -2.81
N TYR A 99 -20.30 11.26 -2.92
CA TYR A 99 -19.41 12.21 -3.58
C TYR A 99 -19.21 11.82 -5.03
N THR A 100 -19.17 12.83 -5.91
CA THR A 100 -18.73 12.63 -7.30
C THR A 100 -17.25 12.29 -7.36
N ILE A 101 -16.82 11.66 -8.47
CA ILE A 101 -15.40 11.36 -8.73
C ILE A 101 -14.53 12.60 -8.58
N ARG A 102 -14.99 13.74 -9.10
CA ARG A 102 -14.36 15.05 -8.92
C ARG A 102 -14.14 15.40 -7.46
N SER A 103 -15.19 15.23 -6.64
CA SER A 103 -15.14 15.56 -5.21
C SER A 103 -14.19 14.65 -4.44
N ILE A 104 -14.17 13.35 -4.77
CA ILE A 104 -13.27 12.36 -4.16
C ILE A 104 -11.81 12.70 -4.43
N ILE A 105 -11.47 13.04 -5.70
CA ILE A 105 -10.08 13.39 -6.07
C ILE A 105 -9.66 14.73 -5.47
N ARG A 106 -10.60 15.68 -5.31
CA ARG A 106 -10.36 17.01 -4.74
C ARG A 106 -10.16 17.00 -3.23
N GLU A 107 -10.78 16.06 -2.52
CA GLU A 107 -10.79 15.99 -1.06
C GLU A 107 -9.41 16.19 -0.40
N PRO A 108 -8.35 15.44 -0.77
CA PRO A 108 -7.04 15.60 -0.15
C PRO A 108 -6.39 16.96 -0.45
N LEU A 109 -6.69 17.58 -1.58
CA LEU A 109 -6.19 18.92 -1.92
C LEU A 109 -6.78 19.97 -0.98
N LEU A 110 -8.08 19.87 -0.68
CA LEU A 110 -8.76 20.74 0.27
C LEU A 110 -8.24 20.54 1.68
N ALA A 111 -8.11 19.28 2.12
CA ALA A 111 -7.62 18.92 3.45
C ALA A 111 -6.19 19.44 3.73
N CYS A 112 -5.35 19.54 2.69
CA CYS A 112 -3.97 20.05 2.82
C CYS A 112 -3.85 21.57 2.67
N GLY A 113 -4.96 22.30 2.53
CA GLY A 113 -4.93 23.76 2.36
C GLY A 113 -4.27 24.24 1.06
N ARG A 114 -4.08 23.36 0.09
CA ARG A 114 -3.43 23.65 -1.20
C ARG A 114 -4.41 24.27 -2.19
N GLY A 115 -5.05 25.37 -1.78
CA GLY A 115 -6.02 26.13 -2.61
C GLY A 115 -7.15 25.22 -3.15
N ALA A 116 -8.32 25.76 -3.42
CA ALA A 116 -9.40 24.95 -4.02
C ALA A 116 -8.83 24.28 -5.29
N GLY A 117 -8.53 22.98 -5.21
CA GLY A 117 -8.03 22.23 -6.36
C GLY A 117 -8.90 22.54 -7.54
N SER A 118 -8.39 23.34 -8.48
CA SER A 118 -9.17 23.79 -9.62
C SER A 118 -9.69 22.59 -10.38
N ASP A 119 -10.82 22.69 -11.03
CA ASP A 119 -11.35 21.63 -11.89
C ASP A 119 -10.28 21.15 -12.88
N ARG A 120 -9.45 22.06 -13.36
CA ARG A 120 -8.32 21.76 -14.22
C ARG A 120 -7.31 20.80 -13.55
N ALA A 121 -7.01 20.97 -12.25
CA ALA A 121 -6.10 20.10 -11.52
C ALA A 121 -6.70 18.70 -11.34
N VAL A 122 -7.99 18.61 -11.04
CA VAL A 122 -8.69 17.32 -10.91
C VAL A 122 -8.73 16.60 -12.27
N LEU A 123 -9.07 17.29 -13.35
CA LEU A 123 -9.08 16.70 -14.71
C LEU A 123 -7.69 16.23 -15.14
N ALA A 124 -6.64 16.98 -14.81
CA ALA A 124 -5.26 16.55 -15.06
C ALA A 124 -4.88 15.28 -14.25
N LEU A 125 -5.34 15.14 -13.02
CA LEU A 125 -5.14 13.92 -12.23
C LEU A 125 -5.92 12.75 -12.81
N MET A 126 -7.14 12.96 -13.31
CA MET A 126 -7.93 11.94 -13.99
C MET A 126 -7.23 11.46 -15.27
N ASP A 127 -6.72 12.36 -16.06
CA ASP A 127 -5.95 12.04 -17.27
C ASP A 127 -4.71 11.21 -16.94
N ARG A 128 -3.94 11.61 -15.92
CA ARG A 128 -2.75 10.86 -15.45
C ARG A 128 -3.03 9.41 -15.05
N VAL A 129 -4.25 9.10 -14.61
CA VAL A 129 -4.66 7.72 -14.26
C VAL A 129 -5.49 7.06 -15.37
N GLY A 130 -5.59 7.68 -16.56
CA GLY A 130 -6.34 7.16 -17.70
C GLY A 130 -7.84 7.12 -17.50
N LEU A 131 -8.42 8.11 -16.80
CA LEU A 131 -9.85 8.28 -16.61
C LEU A 131 -10.37 9.39 -17.54
N ALA A 132 -11.43 9.09 -18.29
CA ALA A 132 -12.08 10.08 -19.16
C ALA A 132 -12.73 11.21 -18.35
N ALA A 133 -12.62 12.44 -18.82
CA ALA A 133 -13.12 13.64 -18.13
C ALA A 133 -14.64 13.63 -17.86
N ASN A 134 -15.43 12.94 -18.71
CA ASN A 134 -16.88 12.80 -18.55
C ASN A 134 -17.30 11.95 -17.33
N LEU A 135 -16.35 11.25 -16.68
CA LEU A 135 -16.61 10.52 -15.45
C LEU A 135 -16.53 11.42 -14.20
N ALA A 136 -16.06 12.68 -14.33
CA ALA A 136 -15.83 13.57 -13.19
C ALA A 136 -17.06 13.80 -12.32
N ASP A 137 -18.22 13.89 -12.92
CA ASP A 137 -19.50 14.17 -12.23
C ASP A 137 -20.32 12.92 -11.93
N ARG A 138 -19.78 11.72 -12.21
CA ARG A 138 -20.36 10.43 -11.85
C ARG A 138 -20.14 10.11 -10.37
N LEU A 139 -21.02 9.27 -9.83
CA LEU A 139 -20.91 8.71 -8.49
C LEU A 139 -20.12 7.39 -8.52
N PRO A 140 -19.56 6.92 -7.39
CA PRO A 140 -18.76 5.69 -7.33
C PRO A 140 -19.45 4.45 -7.88
N HIS A 141 -20.75 4.31 -7.69
CA HIS A 141 -21.54 3.18 -8.17
C HIS A 141 -21.89 3.24 -9.67
N GLU A 142 -21.59 4.34 -10.36
CA GLU A 142 -21.82 4.53 -11.80
C GLU A 142 -20.56 4.22 -12.63
N VAL A 143 -19.45 3.80 -12.00
CA VAL A 143 -18.18 3.47 -12.66
C VAL A 143 -17.80 2.03 -12.38
N SER A 144 -16.96 1.44 -13.25
CA SER A 144 -16.47 0.07 -13.02
C SER A 144 -15.49 0.01 -11.85
N GLY A 145 -15.28 -1.20 -11.27
CA GLY A 145 -14.33 -1.40 -10.18
C GLY A 145 -12.91 -0.94 -10.53
N GLY A 146 -12.43 -1.23 -11.74
CA GLY A 146 -11.11 -0.75 -12.19
C GLY A 146 -11.06 0.78 -12.39
N GLN A 147 -12.18 1.42 -12.80
CA GLN A 147 -12.26 2.88 -12.85
C GLN A 147 -12.24 3.48 -11.44
N LEU A 148 -13.01 2.93 -10.49
CA LEU A 148 -13.02 3.39 -9.10
C LEU A 148 -11.66 3.20 -8.43
N GLN A 149 -10.96 2.10 -8.71
CA GLN A 149 -9.59 1.91 -8.26
C GLN A 149 -8.64 3.01 -8.78
N ARG A 150 -8.75 3.38 -10.06
CA ARG A 150 -7.99 4.51 -10.63
C ARG A 150 -8.36 5.84 -9.97
N VAL A 151 -9.61 6.05 -9.58
CA VAL A 151 -10.04 7.21 -8.77
C VAL A 151 -9.33 7.23 -7.42
N CYS A 152 -9.25 6.09 -6.72
CA CYS A 152 -8.54 5.99 -5.44
C CYS A 152 -7.03 6.25 -5.60
N ILE A 153 -6.43 5.80 -6.71
CA ILE A 153 -5.03 6.11 -7.03
C ILE A 153 -4.87 7.62 -7.33
N ALA A 154 -5.75 8.23 -8.15
CA ALA A 154 -5.73 9.66 -8.42
C ALA A 154 -5.84 10.49 -7.15
N ARG A 155 -6.76 10.11 -6.24
CA ARG A 155 -6.91 10.72 -4.91
C ARG A 155 -5.61 10.60 -4.10
N ALA A 156 -4.98 9.42 -4.12
CA ALA A 156 -3.76 9.17 -3.35
C ALA A 156 -2.57 10.00 -3.83
N ILE A 157 -2.44 10.24 -5.14
CA ILE A 157 -1.33 11.04 -5.71
C ILE A 157 -1.65 12.53 -5.81
N ALA A 158 -2.87 12.98 -5.50
CA ALA A 158 -3.34 14.35 -5.70
C ALA A 158 -2.46 15.40 -4.98
N THR A 159 -1.93 15.07 -3.81
CA THR A 159 -1.09 15.94 -3.01
C THR A 159 0.41 15.83 -3.31
N ASP A 160 0.78 15.12 -4.37
CA ASP A 160 2.17 14.84 -4.72
C ASP A 160 2.94 14.25 -3.51
N PRO A 161 2.53 13.06 -3.01
CA PRO A 161 3.11 12.44 -1.84
C PRO A 161 4.55 11.99 -2.08
N ARG A 162 5.35 11.95 -1.00
CA ARG A 162 6.71 11.36 -1.03
C ARG A 162 6.70 9.88 -0.72
N PHE A 163 5.69 9.43 0.01
CA PHE A 163 5.53 8.04 0.44
C PHE A 163 4.09 7.58 0.26
N VAL A 164 3.91 6.47 -0.44
CA VAL A 164 2.58 5.88 -0.70
C VAL A 164 2.57 4.42 -0.26
N VAL A 165 1.58 4.06 0.54
CA VAL A 165 1.30 2.67 0.92
C VAL A 165 0.17 2.14 0.04
N PHE A 166 0.40 1.00 -0.60
CA PHE A 166 -0.64 0.23 -1.30
C PHE A 166 -0.92 -1.01 -0.45
N ASP A 167 -2.05 -1.03 0.25
CA ASP A 167 -2.41 -2.12 1.16
C ASP A 167 -3.42 -3.05 0.48
N GLU A 168 -2.92 -4.12 -0.14
CA GLU A 168 -3.67 -5.09 -0.95
C GLU A 168 -4.55 -4.44 -2.03
N ALA A 169 -4.10 -3.30 -2.55
CA ALA A 169 -4.87 -2.38 -3.39
C ALA A 169 -5.38 -2.95 -4.72
N ILE A 170 -4.88 -4.10 -5.17
CA ILE A 170 -5.27 -4.72 -6.45
C ILE A 170 -5.91 -6.10 -6.29
N SER A 171 -6.01 -6.62 -5.07
CA SER A 171 -6.38 -8.02 -4.79
C SER A 171 -7.81 -8.41 -5.21
N SER A 172 -8.72 -7.44 -5.25
CA SER A 172 -10.14 -7.66 -5.60
C SER A 172 -10.45 -7.47 -7.08
N LEU A 173 -9.44 -7.22 -7.92
CA LEU A 173 -9.59 -6.99 -9.35
C LEU A 173 -9.25 -8.26 -10.14
N ASP A 174 -9.81 -8.39 -11.35
CA ASP A 174 -9.40 -9.43 -12.27
C ASP A 174 -7.96 -9.22 -12.78
N VAL A 175 -7.31 -10.30 -13.22
CA VAL A 175 -5.88 -10.30 -13.60
C VAL A 175 -5.56 -9.26 -14.68
N SER A 176 -6.47 -9.08 -15.65
CA SER A 176 -6.23 -8.14 -16.76
C SER A 176 -6.26 -6.68 -16.28
N VAL A 177 -7.11 -6.36 -15.32
CA VAL A 177 -7.18 -5.03 -14.68
C VAL A 177 -6.01 -4.84 -13.73
N GLN A 178 -5.62 -5.88 -12.97
CA GLN A 178 -4.43 -5.82 -12.11
C GLN A 178 -3.18 -5.41 -12.88
N THR A 179 -2.91 -6.07 -14.02
CA THR A 179 -1.75 -5.74 -14.86
C THR A 179 -1.76 -4.28 -15.29
N ARG A 180 -2.89 -3.77 -15.77
CA ARG A 180 -3.03 -2.36 -16.18
C ARG A 180 -2.84 -1.38 -15.02
N ILE A 181 -3.23 -1.75 -13.81
CA ILE A 181 -2.98 -0.92 -12.61
C ILE A 181 -1.50 -0.96 -12.22
N LEU A 182 -0.84 -2.11 -12.30
CA LEU A 182 0.60 -2.21 -12.03
C LEU A 182 1.42 -1.39 -13.02
N ASP A 183 1.09 -1.42 -14.32
CA ASP A 183 1.71 -0.56 -15.35
C ASP A 183 1.52 0.91 -14.99
N LEU A 184 0.29 1.30 -14.65
CA LEU A 184 -0.02 2.66 -14.23
C LEU A 184 0.81 3.09 -13.00
N LEU A 185 0.96 2.23 -11.99
CA LEU A 185 1.77 2.54 -10.79
C LEU A 185 3.25 2.73 -11.15
N ARG A 186 3.78 1.96 -12.10
CA ARG A 186 5.15 2.14 -12.62
C ARG A 186 5.32 3.48 -13.30
N GLU A 187 4.38 3.87 -14.16
CA GLU A 187 4.40 5.16 -14.86
C GLU A 187 4.28 6.34 -13.88
N LEU A 188 3.41 6.22 -12.88
CA LEU A 188 3.17 7.27 -11.89
C LEU A 188 4.29 7.43 -10.85
N LYS A 189 5.16 6.42 -10.70
CA LYS A 189 6.14 6.35 -9.59
C LYS A 189 6.97 7.63 -9.45
N GLY A 190 7.58 8.11 -10.54
CA GLY A 190 8.46 9.28 -10.48
C GLY A 190 9.46 9.20 -9.31
N ASN A 191 9.46 10.22 -8.44
CA ASN A 191 10.30 10.27 -7.24
C ASN A 191 9.60 9.76 -5.97
N MET A 192 8.40 9.16 -6.08
CA MET A 192 7.68 8.63 -4.93
C MET A 192 8.34 7.34 -4.42
N THR A 193 8.26 7.13 -3.12
CA THR A 193 8.64 5.87 -2.46
C THR A 193 7.38 5.05 -2.24
N TYR A 194 7.39 3.79 -2.66
CA TYR A 194 6.23 2.90 -2.50
C TYR A 194 6.49 1.81 -1.47
N PHE A 195 5.49 1.57 -0.62
CA PHE A 195 5.39 0.36 0.18
C PHE A 195 4.18 -0.43 -0.32
N PHE A 196 4.44 -1.51 -1.05
CA PHE A 196 3.43 -2.28 -1.76
C PHE A 196 3.17 -3.61 -1.05
N ILE A 197 2.00 -3.73 -0.43
CA ILE A 197 1.58 -4.90 0.33
C ILE A 197 0.62 -5.72 -0.51
N ALA A 198 0.95 -6.98 -0.74
CA ALA A 198 0.11 -7.91 -1.47
C ALA A 198 0.24 -9.33 -0.92
N HIS A 199 -0.72 -10.19 -1.24
CA HIS A 199 -0.62 -11.62 -1.02
C HIS A 199 -0.07 -12.37 -2.24
N ASP A 200 -0.11 -11.73 -3.42
CA ASP A 200 0.38 -12.28 -4.69
C ASP A 200 1.83 -11.86 -4.94
N LEU A 201 2.72 -12.84 -4.99
CA LEU A 201 4.13 -12.64 -5.27
C LEU A 201 4.37 -12.12 -6.71
N GLN A 202 3.51 -12.46 -7.68
CA GLN A 202 3.69 -12.03 -9.08
C GLN A 202 3.53 -10.51 -9.19
N ALA A 203 2.51 -9.93 -8.56
CA ALA A 203 2.31 -8.49 -8.52
C ALA A 203 3.50 -7.77 -7.84
N VAL A 204 4.01 -8.33 -6.74
CA VAL A 204 5.15 -7.77 -6.01
C VAL A 204 6.43 -7.82 -6.85
N THR A 205 6.71 -8.95 -7.51
CA THR A 205 7.90 -9.09 -8.39
C THR A 205 7.84 -8.20 -9.62
N TYR A 206 6.64 -7.89 -10.09
CA TYR A 206 6.46 -7.02 -11.24
C TYR A 206 6.77 -5.55 -10.93
N LEU A 207 6.45 -5.10 -9.71
CA LEU A 207 6.48 -3.68 -9.34
C LEU A 207 7.66 -3.31 -8.43
N CYS A 208 8.15 -4.23 -7.59
CA CYS A 208 9.03 -3.90 -6.47
C CYS A 208 10.51 -4.17 -6.75
N ASP A 209 11.35 -3.26 -6.25
CA ASP A 209 12.82 -3.39 -6.29
C ASP A 209 13.29 -4.45 -5.29
N ASP A 210 12.73 -4.44 -4.07
CA ASP A 210 13.00 -5.39 -2.99
C ASP A 210 11.70 -5.98 -2.45
N ILE A 211 11.79 -7.20 -1.92
CA ILE A 211 10.65 -7.96 -1.38
C ILE A 211 10.95 -8.43 0.03
N LEU A 212 10.04 -8.12 0.95
CA LEU A 212 10.02 -8.60 2.32
C LEU A 212 9.02 -9.76 2.43
N PHE A 213 9.47 -10.90 2.92
CA PHE A 213 8.62 -12.06 3.18
C PHE A 213 8.19 -12.06 4.64
N MET A 214 6.87 -11.97 4.86
CA MET A 214 6.30 -11.92 6.20
C MET A 214 5.58 -13.22 6.55
N HIS A 215 5.99 -13.86 7.63
CA HIS A 215 5.39 -15.08 8.14
C HIS A 215 5.22 -15.01 9.66
N GLN A 216 4.02 -15.31 10.16
CA GLN A 216 3.70 -15.34 11.60
C GLN A 216 4.20 -14.11 12.37
N GLY A 217 3.95 -12.92 11.83
CA GLY A 217 4.30 -11.65 12.46
C GLY A 217 5.78 -11.27 12.41
N ARG A 218 6.60 -11.94 11.62
CA ARG A 218 8.05 -11.67 11.45
C ARG A 218 8.39 -11.45 9.99
N ILE A 219 9.39 -10.62 9.71
CA ILE A 219 10.08 -10.64 8.43
C ILE A 219 11.08 -11.78 8.48
N VAL A 220 10.86 -12.80 7.66
CA VAL A 220 11.66 -14.03 7.66
C VAL A 220 12.72 -14.05 6.57
N GLU A 221 12.56 -13.25 5.51
CA GLU A 221 13.49 -13.12 4.40
C GLU A 221 13.31 -11.73 3.75
N GLN A 222 14.40 -11.21 3.18
CA GLN A 222 14.39 -10.07 2.28
C GLN A 222 15.21 -10.43 1.05
N ALA A 223 14.68 -10.16 -0.13
CA ALA A 223 15.35 -10.44 -1.39
C ALA A 223 15.12 -9.30 -2.39
N ALA A 224 16.07 -9.07 -3.30
CA ALA A 224 15.84 -8.23 -4.45
C ALA A 224 14.76 -8.85 -5.36
N GLY A 225 13.90 -8.03 -5.97
CA GLY A 225 12.83 -8.50 -6.84
C GLY A 225 13.30 -9.38 -8.01
N THR A 226 14.53 -9.15 -8.47
CA THR A 226 15.18 -9.94 -9.52
C THR A 226 15.95 -11.16 -8.98
N GLY A 227 16.11 -11.29 -7.66
CA GLY A 227 16.99 -12.28 -6.99
C GLY A 227 16.26 -13.39 -6.26
N LEU A 228 15.01 -13.70 -6.61
CA LEU A 228 14.16 -14.66 -5.88
C LEU A 228 14.68 -16.11 -5.89
N ALA A 229 15.54 -16.47 -6.84
CA ALA A 229 16.16 -17.80 -6.87
C ALA A 229 17.10 -18.05 -5.68
N GLY A 230 17.56 -16.98 -5.02
CA GLY A 230 18.50 -17.04 -3.89
C GLY A 230 17.83 -17.04 -2.50
N VAL A 231 16.50 -17.07 -2.40
CA VAL A 231 15.83 -17.10 -1.09
C VAL A 231 16.15 -18.40 -0.35
N SER A 232 16.44 -18.27 0.94
CA SER A 232 16.90 -19.38 1.78
C SER A 232 15.84 -19.90 2.74
N HIS A 233 14.96 -19.02 3.22
CA HIS A 233 13.94 -19.40 4.19
C HIS A 233 12.88 -20.30 3.57
N PRO A 234 12.51 -21.45 4.19
CA PRO A 234 11.59 -22.45 3.61
C PRO A 234 10.22 -21.86 3.22
N TYR A 235 9.70 -20.92 3.98
CA TYR A 235 8.46 -20.22 3.68
C TYR A 235 8.57 -19.37 2.41
N ALA A 236 9.64 -18.60 2.27
CA ALA A 236 9.88 -17.79 1.07
C ALA A 236 10.06 -18.69 -0.17
N GLN A 237 10.80 -19.78 -0.06
CA GLN A 237 10.95 -20.77 -1.13
C GLN A 237 9.61 -21.38 -1.57
N LYS A 238 8.75 -21.71 -0.61
CA LYS A 238 7.37 -22.20 -0.91
C LYS A 238 6.57 -21.19 -1.70
N LEU A 239 6.58 -19.90 -1.32
CA LEU A 239 5.87 -18.85 -2.05
C LEU A 239 6.42 -18.66 -3.46
N VAL A 240 7.75 -18.63 -3.61
CA VAL A 240 8.41 -18.49 -4.91
C VAL A 240 8.08 -19.67 -5.82
N SER A 241 8.18 -20.90 -5.32
CA SER A 241 7.87 -22.12 -6.08
C SER A 241 6.42 -22.14 -6.55
N SER A 242 5.47 -21.72 -5.70
CA SER A 242 4.05 -21.63 -6.05
C SER A 242 3.81 -20.62 -7.17
N ALA A 243 4.48 -19.45 -7.14
CA ALA A 243 4.34 -18.43 -8.16
C ALA A 243 4.93 -18.85 -9.52
N ILE A 244 6.02 -19.63 -9.53
CA ILE A 244 6.66 -20.16 -10.75
C ILE A 244 5.77 -21.24 -11.40
N LEU A 245 5.19 -22.14 -10.62
CA LEU A 245 4.29 -23.19 -11.12
C LEU A 245 3.05 -22.59 -11.80
N PHE A 246 2.49 -21.53 -11.27
CA PHE A 246 1.38 -20.80 -11.91
C PHE A 246 1.79 -20.20 -13.27
N ARG A 247 3.00 -19.69 -13.40
CA ARG A 247 3.51 -19.09 -14.65
C ARG A 247 3.73 -20.14 -15.74
N SER A 248 4.19 -21.33 -15.41
CA SER A 248 4.38 -22.43 -16.38
C SER A 248 3.05 -23.04 -16.86
N ALA A 249 2.03 -23.09 -16.01
CA ALA A 249 0.69 -23.57 -16.36
C ALA A 249 -0.12 -22.59 -17.24
N TRP A 250 0.29 -21.31 -17.31
CA TRP A 250 -0.40 -20.26 -18.08
C TRP A 250 0.21 -20.03 -19.47
N ASN A 251 1.47 -20.43 -19.69
CA ASN A 251 2.19 -20.28 -20.96
C ASN A 251 2.16 -21.57 -21.82
N GLY A 252 1.42 -22.59 -21.48
CA GLY A 252 1.11 -23.81 -22.24
C GLY A 252 -0.35 -23.84 -22.62
#